data_d018b26e6bbdea72b2ce4d88d052026f
#
_entry.id   d018b26e6bbdea72b2ce4d88d052026f
#
_cell.length_a   1.000
_cell.length_b   1.000
_cell.length_c   1.000
_cell.angle_alpha   90.00
_cell.angle_beta   90.00
_cell.angle_gamma   90.00
#
_symmetry.space_group_name_H-M   'P 1'
#
loop_
_entity.id
_entity.type
_entity.pdbx_description
1 polymer ?
#
loop_
_entity_poly.entity_id
_entity_poly.type
_entity_poly.pdbx_seq_one_letter_code
_entity_poly.pdbx_strand_id
1 'polypeptide(L)'
;MSELRKKAIKGIKKGDVLTITRTFTEQDTRILGDITQDYNPVHYDNRFAQVKNLNGRICHGLLVAGMITEIGGQVAWFASGMSFRFKKPVYFGDTITCACTITELDKKQKATARAVYTNQHGIVVLEALLHGYLPGYSEKQVLKQMIAEGDPTNKFVKK
;
A
#
# COMPACT_ATOMS: atom_id res chain seq x y z
N MET A 1 10.10 15.86 -0.68
CA MET A 1 8.76 15.66 -0.08
C MET A 1 7.85 15.02 -1.11
N SER A 2 7.13 13.94 -0.75
CA SER A 2 6.23 13.27 -1.69
C SER A 2 5.00 14.13 -2.01
N GLU A 3 4.44 13.95 -3.19
CA GLU A 3 3.20 14.63 -3.59
C GLU A 3 2.02 14.21 -2.68
N LEU A 4 2.01 12.96 -2.21
CA LEU A 4 1.01 12.48 -1.24
C LEU A 4 1.08 13.25 0.08
N ARG A 5 2.29 13.51 0.61
CA ARG A 5 2.47 14.29 1.84
C ARG A 5 2.00 15.74 1.67
N LYS A 6 2.31 16.36 0.53
CA LYS A 6 1.79 17.69 0.20
C LYS A 6 0.26 17.72 0.15
N LYS A 7 -0.34 16.70 -0.47
CA LYS A 7 -1.80 16.56 -0.57
C LYS A 7 -2.45 16.38 0.81
N ALA A 8 -1.83 15.61 1.71
CA ALA A 8 -2.31 15.46 3.09
C ALA A 8 -2.42 16.80 3.83
N ILE A 9 -1.39 17.63 3.71
CA ILE A 9 -1.34 18.95 4.35
C ILE A 9 -2.38 19.91 3.76
N LYS A 10 -2.55 19.91 2.43
CA LYS A 10 -3.58 20.71 1.76
C LYS A 10 -5.01 20.26 2.11
N GLY A 11 -5.17 19.00 2.45
CA GLY A 11 -6.44 18.38 2.77
C GLY A 11 -6.89 17.43 1.66
N ILE A 12 -7.10 16.19 2.05
CA ILE A 12 -7.66 15.14 1.22
C ILE A 12 -9.19 15.27 1.22
N LYS A 13 -9.82 14.94 0.11
CA LYS A 13 -11.27 15.05 -0.08
C LYS A 13 -11.85 13.72 -0.59
N LYS A 14 -13.14 13.53 -0.39
CA LYS A 14 -13.90 12.46 -1.05
C LYS A 14 -13.71 12.57 -2.57
N GLY A 15 -13.47 11.43 -3.22
CA GLY A 15 -13.17 11.32 -4.64
C GLY A 15 -11.69 11.43 -4.99
N ASP A 16 -10.83 11.85 -4.06
CA ASP A 16 -9.39 11.87 -4.32
C ASP A 16 -8.85 10.46 -4.55
N VAL A 17 -7.99 10.32 -5.56
CA VAL A 17 -7.25 9.09 -5.86
C VAL A 17 -5.79 9.28 -5.49
N LEU A 18 -5.27 8.37 -4.68
CA LEU A 18 -3.87 8.32 -4.24
C LEU A 18 -3.22 7.10 -4.88
N THR A 19 -2.14 7.29 -5.63
CA THR A 19 -1.56 6.22 -6.45
C THR A 19 -0.09 6.05 -6.15
N ILE A 20 0.34 4.78 -6.06
CA ILE A 20 1.75 4.38 -6.01
C ILE A 20 1.97 3.17 -6.92
N THR A 21 3.19 2.98 -7.38
CA THR A 21 3.59 1.85 -8.22
C THR A 21 4.86 1.23 -7.67
N ARG A 22 4.92 -0.12 -7.68
CA ARG A 22 6.08 -0.89 -7.19
C ARG A 22 6.27 -2.16 -8.00
N THR A 23 7.52 -2.48 -8.31
CA THR A 23 7.91 -3.79 -8.84
C THR A 23 8.36 -4.67 -7.69
N PHE A 24 7.83 -5.89 -7.59
CA PHE A 24 8.15 -6.83 -6.52
C PHE A 24 9.21 -7.83 -6.96
N THR A 25 10.15 -8.10 -6.07
CA THR A 25 11.26 -9.03 -6.30
C THR A 25 11.18 -10.26 -5.38
N GLU A 26 11.95 -11.30 -5.70
CA GLU A 26 12.12 -12.43 -4.80
C GLU A 26 12.69 -12.00 -3.44
N GLN A 27 13.59 -11.00 -3.43
CA GLN A 27 14.19 -10.50 -2.19
C GLN A 27 13.15 -9.86 -1.27
N ASP A 28 12.18 -9.12 -1.80
CA ASP A 28 11.09 -8.53 -1.01
C ASP A 28 10.26 -9.63 -0.32
N THR A 29 9.99 -10.74 -1.04
CA THR A 29 9.29 -11.91 -0.50
C THR A 29 10.11 -12.58 0.62
N ARG A 30 11.42 -12.73 0.45
CA ARG A 30 12.29 -13.31 1.49
C ARG A 30 12.29 -12.44 2.76
N ILE A 31 12.45 -11.13 2.61
CA ILE A 31 12.44 -10.19 3.75
C ILE A 31 11.12 -10.27 4.52
N LEU A 32 9.98 -10.28 3.83
CA LEU A 32 8.69 -10.40 4.50
C LEU A 32 8.54 -11.77 5.18
N GLY A 33 8.93 -12.86 4.49
CA GLY A 33 8.89 -14.19 5.05
C GLY A 33 9.70 -14.33 6.34
N ASP A 34 10.89 -13.74 6.38
CA ASP A 34 11.74 -13.74 7.58
C ASP A 34 11.10 -12.96 8.74
N ILE A 35 10.42 -11.85 8.44
CA ILE A 35 9.74 -11.03 9.46
C ILE A 35 8.48 -11.73 9.99
N THR A 36 7.68 -12.32 9.09
CA THR A 36 6.37 -12.88 9.43
C THR A 36 6.43 -14.37 9.77
N GLN A 37 7.56 -15.03 9.51
CA GLN A 37 7.76 -16.50 9.57
C GLN A 37 6.82 -17.24 8.61
N ASP A 38 6.36 -16.59 7.55
CA ASP A 38 5.55 -17.21 6.51
C ASP A 38 6.44 -17.88 5.44
N TYR A 39 6.79 -19.13 5.71
CA TYR A 39 7.56 -19.97 4.80
C TYR A 39 6.67 -20.95 4.03
N ASN A 40 5.46 -20.53 3.65
CA ASN A 40 4.60 -21.35 2.82
C ASN A 40 5.34 -21.71 1.51
N PRO A 41 5.48 -23.00 1.17
CA PRO A 41 6.26 -23.44 0.01
C PRO A 41 5.87 -22.80 -1.33
N VAL A 42 4.65 -22.28 -1.46
CA VAL A 42 4.20 -21.59 -2.68
C VAL A 42 5.06 -20.36 -3.04
N HIS A 43 5.74 -19.79 -2.05
CA HIS A 43 6.64 -18.64 -2.21
C HIS A 43 8.10 -19.04 -2.47
N TYR A 44 8.47 -20.32 -2.15
CA TYR A 44 9.88 -20.74 -2.09
C TYR A 44 10.22 -21.94 -2.99
N ASP A 45 9.24 -22.76 -3.39
CA ASP A 45 9.48 -23.98 -4.17
C ASP A 45 8.60 -24.03 -5.43
N ASN A 46 9.25 -24.06 -6.60
CA ASN A 46 8.55 -24.12 -7.89
C ASN A 46 7.72 -25.39 -8.05
N ARG A 47 8.14 -26.53 -7.49
CA ARG A 47 7.40 -27.80 -7.56
C ARG A 47 6.05 -27.65 -6.85
N PHE A 48 6.07 -27.00 -5.68
CA PHE A 48 4.84 -26.75 -4.93
C PHE A 48 3.93 -25.74 -5.66
N ALA A 49 4.50 -24.69 -6.24
CA ALA A 49 3.74 -23.72 -7.03
C ALA A 49 3.06 -24.39 -8.24
N GLN A 50 3.76 -25.30 -8.94
CA GLN A 50 3.21 -26.05 -10.07
C GLN A 50 2.02 -26.93 -9.67
N VAL A 51 2.11 -27.64 -8.54
CA VAL A 51 0.97 -28.46 -8.01
C VAL A 51 -0.24 -27.58 -7.68
N LYS A 52 -0.03 -26.30 -7.37
CA LYS A 52 -1.09 -25.29 -7.19
C LYS A 52 -1.57 -24.66 -8.50
N ASN A 53 -1.13 -25.17 -9.66
CA ASN A 53 -1.43 -24.63 -11.00
C ASN A 53 -0.97 -23.16 -11.17
N LEU A 54 0.15 -22.79 -10.55
CA LEU A 54 0.78 -21.50 -10.71
C LEU A 54 1.93 -21.58 -11.72
N ASN A 55 2.19 -20.49 -12.43
CA ASN A 55 3.27 -20.41 -13.42
C ASN A 55 4.68 -20.27 -12.80
N GLY A 56 4.77 -20.30 -11.48
CA GLY A 56 5.99 -20.17 -10.70
C GLY A 56 5.69 -19.71 -9.29
N ARG A 57 6.74 -19.47 -8.51
CA ARG A 57 6.62 -18.92 -7.16
C ARG A 57 6.00 -17.53 -7.20
N ILE A 58 5.20 -17.23 -6.20
CA ILE A 58 4.47 -15.96 -6.11
C ILE A 58 4.93 -15.13 -4.91
N CYS A 59 4.69 -13.82 -4.98
CA CYS A 59 4.86 -12.92 -3.84
C CYS A 59 3.85 -13.24 -2.73
N HIS A 60 4.21 -12.96 -1.48
CA HIS A 60 3.24 -12.99 -0.38
C HIS A 60 2.09 -12.00 -0.66
N GLY A 61 0.87 -12.45 -0.45
CA GLY A 61 -0.29 -11.59 -0.62
C GLY A 61 -0.23 -10.33 0.25
N LEU A 62 0.22 -10.46 1.51
CA LEU A 62 0.38 -9.34 2.44
C LEU A 62 1.52 -8.39 2.05
N LEU A 63 2.55 -8.86 1.34
CA LEU A 63 3.58 -7.99 0.78
C LEU A 63 2.97 -7.02 -0.24
N VAL A 64 2.18 -7.54 -1.16
CA VAL A 64 1.48 -6.73 -2.17
C VAL A 64 0.43 -5.84 -1.52
N ALA A 65 -0.38 -6.39 -0.62
CA ALA A 65 -1.38 -5.63 0.14
C ALA A 65 -0.74 -4.48 0.93
N GLY A 66 0.47 -4.69 1.44
CA GLY A 66 1.25 -3.70 2.20
C GLY A 66 1.56 -2.40 1.45
N MET A 67 1.41 -2.33 0.11
CA MET A 67 1.55 -1.07 -0.63
C MET A 67 0.66 0.04 -0.06
N ILE A 68 -0.54 -0.29 0.43
CA ILE A 68 -1.44 0.71 1.00
C ILE A 68 -0.86 1.40 2.24
N THR A 69 0.02 0.74 2.97
CA THR A 69 0.66 1.34 4.14
C THR A 69 1.64 2.45 3.76
N GLU A 70 2.22 2.41 2.57
CA GLU A 70 3.01 3.52 2.03
C GLU A 70 2.13 4.74 1.79
N ILE A 71 0.97 4.57 1.14
CA ILE A 71 -0.01 5.65 0.96
C ILE A 71 -0.42 6.17 2.35
N GLY A 72 -0.82 5.28 3.26
CA GLY A 72 -1.23 5.63 4.61
C GLY A 72 -0.17 6.41 5.37
N GLY A 73 1.08 5.96 5.34
CA GLY A 73 2.22 6.62 5.97
C GLY A 73 2.51 8.01 5.38
N GLN A 74 2.41 8.16 4.05
CA GLN A 74 2.61 9.45 3.40
C GLN A 74 1.51 10.46 3.74
N VAL A 75 0.27 10.03 3.87
CA VAL A 75 -0.86 10.91 4.17
C VAL A 75 -1.21 10.97 5.66
N ALA A 76 -0.45 10.32 6.51
CA ALA A 76 -0.69 10.21 7.95
C ALA A 76 -2.10 9.66 8.27
N TRP A 77 -2.52 8.63 7.53
CA TRP A 77 -3.77 7.92 7.79
C TRP A 77 -3.63 7.01 8.99
N PHE A 78 -4.43 7.22 10.02
CA PHE A 78 -4.53 6.31 11.15
C PHE A 78 -5.59 5.25 10.84
N ALA A 79 -5.13 4.09 10.34
CA ALA A 79 -6.02 3.01 9.95
C ALA A 79 -6.66 2.34 11.17
N SER A 80 -7.99 2.10 11.10
CA SER A 80 -8.76 1.36 12.09
C SER A 80 -9.24 0.00 11.60
N GLY A 81 -9.15 -0.24 10.29
CA GLY A 81 -9.53 -1.52 9.70
C GLY A 81 -9.14 -1.60 8.23
N MET A 82 -8.78 -2.80 7.81
CA MET A 82 -8.47 -3.12 6.42
C MET A 82 -9.00 -4.51 6.10
N SER A 83 -9.60 -4.67 4.92
CA SER A 83 -9.94 -5.97 4.36
C SER A 83 -9.36 -6.10 2.97
N PHE A 84 -8.85 -7.29 2.64
CA PHE A 84 -8.19 -7.57 1.38
C PHE A 84 -8.86 -8.75 0.68
N ARG A 85 -8.99 -8.65 -0.63
CA ARG A 85 -9.45 -9.74 -1.50
C ARG A 85 -8.42 -9.97 -2.59
N PHE A 86 -7.69 -11.06 -2.49
CA PHE A 86 -6.72 -11.51 -3.48
C PHE A 86 -7.45 -12.11 -4.68
N LYS A 87 -7.23 -11.56 -5.86
CA LYS A 87 -7.91 -11.94 -7.12
C LYS A 87 -7.04 -12.82 -8.01
N LYS A 88 -5.76 -12.48 -8.09
CA LYS A 88 -4.78 -13.15 -8.95
C LYS A 88 -3.43 -13.18 -8.25
N PRO A 89 -2.60 -14.21 -8.50
CA PRO A 89 -1.23 -14.25 -8.02
C PRO A 89 -0.42 -13.09 -8.58
N VAL A 90 0.56 -12.62 -7.81
CA VAL A 90 1.58 -11.67 -8.23
C VAL A 90 2.91 -12.40 -8.27
N TYR A 91 3.57 -12.38 -9.42
CA TYR A 91 4.84 -13.06 -9.63
C TYR A 91 6.02 -12.12 -9.40
N PHE A 92 7.20 -12.68 -9.17
CA PHE A 92 8.43 -11.89 -9.08
C PHE A 92 8.69 -11.17 -10.41
N GLY A 93 8.97 -9.87 -10.34
CA GLY A 93 9.11 -9.01 -11.50
C GLY A 93 7.84 -8.28 -11.93
N ASP A 94 6.67 -8.65 -11.38
CA ASP A 94 5.44 -7.91 -11.64
C ASP A 94 5.52 -6.50 -11.07
N THR A 95 5.03 -5.55 -11.86
CA THR A 95 4.87 -4.15 -11.46
C THR A 95 3.41 -3.87 -11.14
N ILE A 96 3.14 -3.54 -9.89
CA ILE A 96 1.80 -3.31 -9.38
C ILE A 96 1.56 -1.83 -9.14
N THR A 97 0.43 -1.32 -9.63
CA THR A 97 -0.09 0.01 -9.34
C THR A 97 -1.26 -0.12 -8.36
N CYS A 98 -1.14 0.51 -7.20
CA CYS A 98 -2.20 0.62 -6.21
C CYS A 98 -2.85 2.00 -6.34
N ALA A 99 -4.13 2.06 -6.70
CA ALA A 99 -4.95 3.26 -6.76
C ALA A 99 -5.98 3.24 -5.62
N CYS A 100 -5.80 4.11 -4.64
CA CYS A 100 -6.64 4.24 -3.45
C CYS A 100 -7.56 5.45 -3.59
N THR A 101 -8.86 5.21 -3.71
CA THR A 101 -9.89 6.24 -3.83
C THR A 101 -10.57 6.47 -2.49
N ILE A 102 -10.62 7.71 -2.03
CA ILE A 102 -11.38 8.09 -0.84
C ILE A 102 -12.87 8.09 -1.19
N THR A 103 -13.61 7.13 -0.65
CA THR A 103 -15.04 6.96 -0.96
C THR A 103 -15.94 7.73 0.00
N GLU A 104 -15.52 7.87 1.26
CA GLU A 104 -16.24 8.64 2.26
C GLU A 104 -15.26 9.42 3.14
N LEU A 105 -15.68 10.60 3.58
CA LEU A 105 -14.95 11.44 4.52
C LEU A 105 -15.93 12.32 5.28
N ASP A 106 -15.95 12.20 6.60
CA ASP A 106 -16.81 13.01 7.46
C ASP A 106 -16.08 14.23 8.05
N LYS A 107 -16.82 15.06 8.77
CA LYS A 107 -16.29 16.28 9.43
C LYS A 107 -15.29 15.98 10.55
N LYS A 108 -15.29 14.74 11.09
CA LYS A 108 -14.34 14.26 12.11
C LYS A 108 -13.12 13.58 11.50
N GLN A 109 -12.93 13.72 10.20
CA GLN A 109 -11.85 13.09 9.42
C GLN A 109 -11.91 11.55 9.37
N LYS A 110 -13.01 10.94 9.78
CA LYS A 110 -13.22 9.53 9.58
C LYS A 110 -13.42 9.27 8.10
N ALA A 111 -12.63 8.38 7.54
CA ALA A 111 -12.59 8.11 6.11
C ALA A 111 -12.75 6.62 5.81
N THR A 112 -13.40 6.35 4.69
CA THR A 112 -13.40 5.05 4.03
C THR A 112 -12.73 5.20 2.65
N ALA A 113 -11.95 4.21 2.24
CA ALA A 113 -11.37 4.18 0.92
C ALA A 113 -11.41 2.78 0.32
N ARG A 114 -11.46 2.72 -1.01
CA ARG A 114 -11.30 1.51 -1.79
C ARG A 114 -9.98 1.58 -2.55
N ALA A 115 -9.17 0.55 -2.44
CA ALA A 115 -7.96 0.42 -3.23
C ALA A 115 -8.10 -0.72 -4.25
N VAL A 116 -7.62 -0.46 -5.46
CA VAL A 116 -7.54 -1.43 -6.55
C VAL A 116 -6.08 -1.55 -6.97
N TYR A 117 -5.59 -2.78 -7.04
CA TYR A 117 -4.22 -3.07 -7.42
C TYR A 117 -4.23 -3.76 -8.79
N THR A 118 -3.53 -3.19 -9.74
CA THR A 118 -3.42 -3.72 -11.10
C THR A 118 -1.97 -4.02 -11.43
N ASN A 119 -1.74 -5.09 -12.17
CA ASN A 119 -0.41 -5.39 -12.69
C ASN A 119 -0.12 -4.59 -13.98
N GLN A 120 1.09 -4.75 -14.54
CA GLN A 120 1.54 -4.09 -15.77
C GLN A 120 0.67 -4.39 -17.00
N HIS A 121 -0.20 -5.40 -16.95
CA HIS A 121 -1.13 -5.76 -18.02
C HIS A 121 -2.56 -5.25 -17.77
N GLY A 122 -2.76 -4.40 -16.74
CA GLY A 122 -4.09 -3.88 -16.38
C GLY A 122 -5.00 -4.89 -15.67
N ILE A 123 -4.46 -6.05 -15.27
CA ILE A 123 -5.23 -7.09 -14.58
C ILE A 123 -5.33 -6.74 -13.10
N VAL A 124 -6.55 -6.75 -12.54
CA VAL A 124 -6.78 -6.56 -11.11
C VAL A 124 -6.29 -7.79 -10.35
N VAL A 125 -5.28 -7.61 -9.50
CA VAL A 125 -4.67 -8.66 -8.69
C VAL A 125 -5.15 -8.66 -7.24
N LEU A 126 -5.56 -7.49 -6.70
CA LEU A 126 -6.03 -7.32 -5.34
C LEU A 126 -7.01 -6.15 -5.25
N GLU A 127 -7.99 -6.26 -4.37
CA GLU A 127 -8.87 -5.17 -3.95
C GLU A 127 -8.82 -5.04 -2.43
N ALA A 128 -8.94 -3.81 -1.93
CA ALA A 128 -8.99 -3.54 -0.50
C ALA A 128 -10.08 -2.52 -0.16
N LEU A 129 -10.66 -2.69 1.04
CA LEU A 129 -11.51 -1.71 1.69
C LEU A 129 -10.81 -1.26 2.97
N LEU A 130 -10.75 0.05 3.20
CA LEU A 130 -10.00 0.66 4.28
C LEU A 130 -10.88 1.61 5.08
N HIS A 131 -10.67 1.60 6.38
CA HIS A 131 -11.32 2.51 7.33
C HIS A 131 -10.27 3.14 8.23
N GLY A 132 -10.47 4.38 8.62
CA GLY A 132 -9.56 5.07 9.52
C GLY A 132 -9.81 6.56 9.58
N TYR A 133 -8.80 7.29 10.01
CA TYR A 133 -8.87 8.74 10.19
C TYR A 133 -7.75 9.43 9.42
N LEU A 134 -8.10 10.41 8.62
CA LEU A 134 -7.15 11.32 7.98
C LEU A 134 -6.76 12.43 8.96
N PRO A 135 -5.59 13.09 8.75
CA PRO A 135 -5.13 14.13 9.68
C PRO A 135 -6.09 15.31 9.74
N GLY A 136 -6.48 15.67 10.96
CA GLY A 136 -7.24 16.87 11.28
C GLY A 136 -6.36 18.13 11.27
N TYR A 137 -6.91 19.26 11.75
CA TYR A 137 -6.21 20.53 11.72
C TYR A 137 -4.88 20.50 12.49
N SER A 138 -4.91 20.06 13.75
CA SER A 138 -3.71 20.03 14.62
C SER A 138 -2.62 19.14 14.06
N GLU A 139 -2.99 17.95 13.58
CA GLU A 139 -2.05 17.00 12.98
C GLU A 139 -1.40 17.56 11.71
N LYS A 140 -2.15 18.29 10.89
CA LYS A 140 -1.62 18.97 9.70
C LYS A 140 -0.62 20.09 10.07
N GLN A 141 -0.81 20.79 11.20
CA GLN A 141 0.17 21.76 11.67
C GLN A 141 1.49 21.07 12.08
N VAL A 142 1.40 19.96 12.80
CA VAL A 142 2.58 19.16 13.15
C VAL A 142 3.27 18.62 11.90
N LEU A 143 2.54 18.11 10.91
CA LEU A 143 3.12 17.66 9.64
C LEU A 143 3.85 18.78 8.90
N LYS A 144 3.32 20.02 8.91
CA LYS A 144 4.01 21.18 8.33
C LYS A 144 5.32 21.50 9.05
N GLN A 145 5.30 21.46 10.38
CA GLN A 145 6.49 21.68 11.19
C GLN A 145 7.54 20.59 10.91
N MET A 146 7.15 19.31 10.94
CA MET A 146 8.06 18.17 10.62
C MET A 146 8.73 18.36 9.27
N ILE A 147 8.01 18.85 8.26
CA ILE A 147 8.57 19.10 6.93
C ILE A 147 9.59 20.24 6.97
N ALA A 148 9.30 21.31 7.70
CA ALA A 148 10.25 22.42 7.87
C ALA A 148 11.54 21.98 8.57
N GLU A 149 11.46 20.99 9.45
CA GLU A 149 12.56 20.38 10.17
C GLU A 149 13.28 19.26 9.40
N GLY A 150 12.88 18.98 8.14
CA GLY A 150 13.47 17.95 7.28
C GLY A 150 12.76 16.61 7.28
N ASP A 151 11.61 16.46 7.97
CA ASP A 151 10.72 15.28 8.07
C ASP A 151 11.49 13.93 8.09
N PRO A 152 12.08 13.53 9.22
CA PRO A 152 12.89 12.32 9.34
C PRO A 152 12.07 11.04 9.12
N THR A 153 10.73 11.14 9.15
CA THR A 153 9.82 10.02 8.89
C THR A 153 9.55 9.81 7.40
N ASN A 154 9.91 10.79 6.55
CA ASN A 154 9.73 10.73 5.11
C ASN A 154 11.03 10.32 4.41
N LYS A 155 11.30 9.02 4.35
CA LYS A 155 12.51 8.46 3.72
C LYS A 155 12.48 8.48 2.18
N PHE A 156 11.41 8.98 1.56
CA PHE A 156 11.30 9.13 0.10
C PHE A 156 11.90 10.43 -0.44
N VAL A 157 12.89 10.98 0.25
CA VAL A 157 13.78 11.97 -0.36
C VAL A 157 14.63 11.20 -1.38
N LYS A 158 14.37 11.39 -2.67
CA LYS A 158 15.26 10.87 -3.70
C LYS A 158 16.70 11.31 -3.37
N LYS A 159 17.55 10.33 -3.17
CA LYS A 159 18.99 10.56 -3.20
C LYS A 159 19.39 11.02 -4.59
#